data_b2f6c0f21cdbb8e1a695ef73327b7c95
#
_entry.id   b2f6c0f21cdbb8e1a695ef73327b7c95
#
_cell.length_a   1.000
_cell.length_b   1.000
_cell.length_c   1.000
_cell.angle_alpha   90.00
_cell.angle_beta   90.00
_cell.angle_gamma   90.00
#
_symmetry.space_group_name_H-M   'P 1'
#
loop_
_entity.id
_entity.type
_entity.pdbx_description
1 polymer ?
#
loop_
_entity_poly.entity_id
_entity_poly.type
_entity_poly.pdbx_seq_one_letter_code
_entity_poly.pdbx_strand_id
1 'polypeptide(L)'
;MKEVEIARKVDIVAITDRYFELIVQNYHTGEEENLVDVGFGCSQIIPVLIAGFNVGKGGIFMVEEPEIHLHPKAQAELGSLFCEMYKRGIQLLIETHSEHMLLRIQSHIARGAIKAEDVNVFYIDPAGKRKKKMIHKIPIGEDGYFMEDWPKGFFPERLEEAERLAGLSTMK
;
A
#
# COMPACT_ATOMS: atom_id res chain seq x y z
N MET A 1 -11.83 -1.85 7.96
CA MET A 1 -10.85 -2.32 8.97
C MET A 1 -10.81 -3.83 9.12
N LYS A 2 -11.93 -4.55 8.94
CA LYS A 2 -11.94 -6.03 8.96
C LYS A 2 -11.10 -6.67 7.85
N GLU A 3 -10.98 -6.02 6.69
CA GLU A 3 -10.25 -6.53 5.53
C GLU A 3 -8.73 -6.47 5.71
N VAL A 4 -8.23 -5.58 6.55
CA VAL A 4 -6.79 -5.43 6.81
C VAL A 4 -6.34 -6.23 8.06
N GLU A 5 -7.27 -6.90 8.75
CA GLU A 5 -7.04 -7.70 9.97
C GLU A 5 -6.21 -6.98 11.07
N ILE A 6 -6.20 -5.66 11.07
CA ILE A 6 -5.44 -4.85 12.03
C ILE A 6 -6.22 -4.67 13.32
N ALA A 7 -7.50 -4.33 13.20
CA ALA A 7 -8.37 -4.11 14.36
C ALA A 7 -9.82 -4.44 14.03
N ARG A 8 -10.56 -4.96 15.00
CA ARG A 8 -12.04 -5.12 14.91
C ARG A 8 -12.74 -3.80 15.13
N LYS A 9 -12.23 -3.00 16.05
CA LYS A 9 -12.83 -1.74 16.48
C LYS A 9 -11.74 -0.78 16.97
N VAL A 10 -11.98 0.50 16.82
CA VAL A 10 -11.20 1.56 17.45
C VAL A 10 -12.19 2.46 18.16
N ASP A 11 -11.98 2.69 19.43
CA ASP A 11 -12.78 3.56 20.29
C ASP A 11 -11.94 4.72 20.82
N ILE A 12 -12.62 5.83 21.05
CA ILE A 12 -12.05 6.98 21.74
C ILE A 12 -12.66 7.03 23.14
N VAL A 13 -11.81 6.88 24.15
CA VAL A 13 -12.22 6.94 25.56
C VAL A 13 -11.72 8.25 26.15
N ALA A 14 -12.63 9.09 26.63
CA ALA A 14 -12.26 10.31 27.33
C ALA A 14 -11.80 9.96 28.75
N ILE A 15 -10.58 10.37 29.10
CA ILE A 15 -10.04 10.26 30.47
C ILE A 15 -10.44 11.52 31.27
N THR A 16 -10.32 12.67 30.61
CA THR A 16 -10.70 13.98 31.14
C THR A 16 -11.26 14.85 30.01
N ASP A 17 -11.68 16.06 30.29
CA ASP A 17 -12.14 17.03 29.28
C ASP A 17 -11.07 17.37 28.22
N ARG A 18 -9.81 16.98 28.46
CA ARG A 18 -8.67 17.35 27.60
C ARG A 18 -7.84 16.15 27.12
N TYR A 19 -8.02 14.97 27.70
CA TYR A 19 -7.24 13.78 27.41
C TYR A 19 -8.13 12.63 26.97
N PHE A 20 -7.74 12.00 25.88
CA PHE A 20 -8.42 10.85 25.28
C PHE A 20 -7.44 9.71 25.09
N GLU A 21 -7.92 8.50 25.25
CA GLU A 21 -7.22 7.28 24.83
C GLU A 21 -7.85 6.72 23.58
N LEU A 22 -7.03 6.19 22.68
CA LEU A 22 -7.46 5.37 21.56
C LEU A 22 -7.33 3.91 21.98
N ILE A 23 -8.45 3.24 22.10
CA ILE A 23 -8.53 1.82 22.43
C ILE A 23 -8.78 1.03 21.16
N VAL A 24 -7.93 0.04 20.91
CA VAL A 24 -7.99 -0.83 19.75
C VAL A 24 -8.39 -2.22 20.20
N GLN A 25 -9.46 -2.77 19.62
CA GLN A 25 -9.80 -4.17 19.82
C GLN A 25 -9.03 -5.02 18.80
N ASN A 26 -8.13 -5.86 19.31
CA ASN A 26 -7.31 -6.76 18.51
C ASN A 26 -8.17 -7.67 17.62
N TYR A 27 -7.79 -7.81 16.35
CA TYR A 27 -8.56 -8.60 15.39
C TYR A 27 -8.60 -10.08 15.74
N HIS A 28 -7.49 -10.63 16.23
CA HIS A 28 -7.33 -12.07 16.48
C HIS A 28 -7.80 -12.46 17.89
N THR A 29 -7.37 -11.73 18.91
CA THR A 29 -7.66 -12.07 20.31
C THR A 29 -8.99 -11.50 20.80
N GLY A 30 -9.42 -10.37 20.23
CA GLY A 30 -10.58 -9.62 20.68
C GLY A 30 -10.32 -8.80 21.95
N GLU A 31 -9.09 -8.80 22.45
CA GLU A 31 -8.68 -8.00 23.61
C GLU A 31 -8.62 -6.52 23.26
N GLU A 32 -8.91 -5.68 24.23
CA GLU A 32 -8.81 -4.24 24.11
C GLU A 32 -7.48 -3.77 24.65
N GLU A 33 -6.74 -3.02 23.84
CA GLU A 33 -5.43 -2.50 24.16
C GLU A 33 -5.38 -1.01 23.84
N ASN A 34 -4.60 -0.25 24.58
CA ASN A 34 -4.32 1.13 24.20
C ASN A 34 -3.51 1.14 22.90
N LEU A 35 -3.83 2.06 21.99
CA LEU A 35 -3.11 2.18 20.70
C LEU A 35 -1.60 2.31 20.87
N VAL A 36 -1.12 2.89 21.97
CA VAL A 36 0.30 3.04 22.28
C VAL A 36 0.98 1.71 22.57
N ASP A 37 0.23 0.75 23.11
CA ASP A 37 0.72 -0.59 23.49
C ASP A 37 0.58 -1.60 22.35
N VAL A 38 -0.23 -1.30 21.35
CA VAL A 38 -0.35 -2.10 20.13
C VAL A 38 0.88 -1.92 19.26
N GLY A 39 1.31 -2.98 18.58
CA GLY A 39 2.50 -2.95 17.72
C GLY A 39 2.56 -1.74 16.78
N PHE A 40 3.78 -1.25 16.53
CA PHE A 40 4.06 0.02 15.86
C PHE A 40 3.34 0.19 14.50
N GLY A 41 3.20 -0.88 13.73
CA GLY A 41 2.45 -0.86 12.46
C GLY A 41 0.98 -0.48 12.63
N CYS A 42 0.34 -0.90 13.72
CA CYS A 42 -1.06 -0.58 14.00
C CYS A 42 -1.23 0.91 14.32
N SER A 43 -0.35 1.47 15.14
CA SER A 43 -0.38 2.89 15.51
C SER A 43 -0.13 3.83 14.33
N GLN A 44 0.65 3.39 13.34
CA GLN A 44 0.91 4.17 12.13
C GLN A 44 -0.23 4.11 11.11
N ILE A 45 -0.82 2.94 10.90
CA ILE A 45 -1.83 2.78 9.86
C ILE A 45 -3.21 3.34 10.23
N ILE A 46 -3.56 3.35 11.52
CA ILE A 46 -4.89 3.84 11.96
C ILE A 46 -5.14 5.30 11.55
N PRO A 47 -4.23 6.26 11.74
CA PRO A 47 -4.41 7.63 11.24
C PRO A 47 -4.61 7.70 9.72
N VAL A 48 -3.87 6.90 8.95
CA VAL A 48 -4.00 6.80 7.49
C VAL A 48 -5.40 6.31 7.10
N LEU A 49 -5.89 5.26 7.78
CA LEU A 49 -7.24 4.73 7.56
C LEU A 49 -8.31 5.76 7.90
N ILE A 50 -8.20 6.43 9.05
CA ILE A 50 -9.14 7.47 9.48
C ILE A 50 -9.17 8.62 8.47
N ALA A 51 -8.00 9.11 8.06
CA ALA A 51 -7.90 10.17 7.06
C ALA A 51 -8.54 9.74 5.73
N GLY A 52 -8.20 8.55 5.23
CA GLY A 52 -8.74 8.03 3.98
C GLY A 52 -10.26 7.82 3.99
N PHE A 53 -10.81 7.33 5.09
CA PHE A 53 -12.27 7.12 5.24
C PHE A 53 -13.05 8.45 5.33
N ASN A 54 -12.42 9.53 5.77
CA ASN A 54 -13.05 10.84 5.86
C ASN A 54 -13.00 11.62 4.55
N VAL A 55 -12.28 11.15 3.53
CA VAL A 55 -12.29 11.78 2.20
C VAL A 55 -13.64 11.51 1.52
N GLY A 56 -14.31 12.56 1.11
CA GLY A 56 -15.57 12.48 0.36
C GLY A 56 -15.34 12.10 -1.10
N LYS A 57 -16.43 11.70 -1.77
CA LYS A 57 -16.43 11.44 -3.22
C LYS A 57 -15.93 12.67 -3.99
N GLY A 58 -15.02 12.47 -4.94
CA GLY A 58 -14.38 13.54 -5.72
C GLY A 58 -13.21 14.20 -4.99
N GLY A 59 -12.92 13.79 -3.75
CA GLY A 59 -11.75 14.28 -3.00
C GLY A 59 -10.46 13.59 -3.44
N ILE A 60 -9.35 14.14 -2.95
CA ILE A 60 -8.00 13.62 -3.20
C ILE A 60 -7.42 13.11 -1.87
N PHE A 61 -6.91 11.90 -1.87
CA PHE A 61 -6.17 11.32 -0.76
C PHE A 61 -4.70 11.16 -1.17
N MET A 62 -3.80 11.77 -0.40
CA MET A 62 -2.36 11.71 -0.64
C MET A 62 -1.69 11.05 0.55
N VAL A 63 -0.81 10.09 0.31
CA VAL A 63 -0.09 9.39 1.37
C VAL A 63 1.27 8.92 0.87
N GLU A 64 2.27 9.03 1.73
CA GLU A 64 3.65 8.59 1.50
C GLU A 64 3.96 7.41 2.40
N GLU A 65 4.50 6.35 1.81
CA GLU A 65 4.98 5.12 2.46
C GLU A 65 4.02 4.55 3.54
N PRO A 66 2.71 4.39 3.26
CA PRO A 66 1.75 3.96 4.28
C PRO A 66 1.96 2.52 4.75
N GLU A 67 2.79 1.77 4.06
CA GLU A 67 3.13 0.38 4.36
C GLU A 67 4.25 0.19 5.38
N ILE A 68 4.95 1.25 5.78
CA ILE A 68 6.07 1.15 6.73
C ILE A 68 5.61 0.43 8.01
N HIS A 69 6.43 -0.51 8.46
CA HIS A 69 6.19 -1.37 9.62
C HIS A 69 5.00 -2.33 9.51
N LEU A 70 4.34 -2.43 8.35
CA LEU A 70 3.30 -3.42 8.13
C LEU A 70 3.88 -4.76 7.66
N HIS A 71 3.31 -5.85 8.17
CA HIS A 71 3.59 -7.18 7.65
C HIS A 71 3.14 -7.30 6.17
N PRO A 72 3.81 -8.08 5.31
CA PRO A 72 3.49 -8.23 3.88
C PRO A 72 2.02 -8.46 3.56
N LYS A 73 1.31 -9.28 4.36
CA LYS A 73 -0.13 -9.48 4.21
C LYS A 73 -0.90 -8.17 4.38
N ALA A 74 -0.58 -7.38 5.41
CA ALA A 74 -1.25 -6.10 5.67
C ALA A 74 -0.94 -5.06 4.59
N GLN A 75 0.27 -5.05 4.03
CA GLN A 75 0.63 -4.23 2.88
C GLN A 75 -0.24 -4.55 1.65
N ALA A 76 -0.45 -5.83 1.36
CA ALA A 76 -1.35 -6.25 0.29
C ALA A 76 -2.80 -5.82 0.55
N GLU A 77 -3.31 -6.00 1.77
CA GLU A 77 -4.67 -5.57 2.12
C GLU A 77 -4.85 -4.05 2.05
N LEU A 78 -3.81 -3.27 2.35
CA LEU A 78 -3.80 -1.83 2.13
C LEU A 78 -3.99 -1.48 0.65
N GLY A 79 -3.38 -2.24 -0.27
CA GLY A 79 -3.62 -2.13 -1.70
C GLY A 79 -5.09 -2.39 -2.08
N SER A 80 -5.74 -3.38 -1.45
CA SER A 80 -7.18 -3.62 -1.64
C SER A 80 -8.02 -2.44 -1.14
N LEU A 81 -7.66 -1.88 0.00
CA LEU A 81 -8.35 -0.71 0.57
C LEU A 81 -8.28 0.50 -0.38
N PHE A 82 -7.13 0.77 -0.97
CA PHE A 82 -7.00 1.86 -1.95
C PHE A 82 -7.86 1.60 -3.19
N CYS A 83 -7.97 0.36 -3.65
CA CYS A 83 -8.90 0.02 -4.72
C CYS A 83 -10.38 0.30 -4.34
N GLU A 84 -10.78 0.03 -3.09
CA GLU A 84 -12.12 0.36 -2.61
C GLU A 84 -12.34 1.88 -2.49
N MET A 85 -11.33 2.65 -2.08
CA MET A 85 -11.40 4.12 -2.06
C MET A 85 -11.55 4.68 -3.48
N TYR A 86 -10.82 4.14 -4.47
CA TYR A 86 -11.00 4.48 -5.88
C TYR A 86 -12.43 4.24 -6.35
N LYS A 87 -13.03 3.08 -6.04
CA LYS A 87 -14.43 2.76 -6.39
C LYS A 87 -15.43 3.72 -5.77
N ARG A 88 -15.11 4.33 -4.64
CA ARG A 88 -15.91 5.39 -4.01
C ARG A 88 -15.74 6.75 -4.69
N GLY A 89 -14.91 6.85 -5.74
CA GLY A 89 -14.64 8.06 -6.49
C GLY A 89 -13.66 9.00 -5.82
N ILE A 90 -12.73 8.46 -5.05
CA ILE A 90 -11.63 9.21 -4.44
C ILE A 90 -10.41 9.09 -5.35
N GLN A 91 -9.78 10.20 -5.68
CA GLN A 91 -8.49 10.21 -6.35
C GLN A 91 -7.37 9.91 -5.36
N LEU A 92 -6.47 8.99 -5.72
CA LEU A 92 -5.39 8.56 -4.85
C LEU A 92 -4.04 8.99 -5.44
N LEU A 93 -3.17 9.52 -4.60
CA LEU A 93 -1.75 9.73 -4.88
C LEU A 93 -0.95 9.04 -3.79
N ILE A 94 -0.29 7.95 -4.14
CA ILE A 94 0.37 7.07 -3.19
C ILE A 94 1.83 6.95 -3.57
N GLU A 95 2.72 7.27 -2.64
CA GLU A 95 4.12 6.89 -2.71
C GLU A 95 4.32 5.61 -1.93
N THR A 96 4.97 4.61 -2.53
CA THR A 96 5.16 3.31 -1.89
C THR A 96 6.41 2.60 -2.41
N HIS A 97 7.03 1.84 -1.52
CA HIS A 97 8.08 0.87 -1.84
C HIS A 97 7.57 -0.59 -1.71
N SER A 98 6.27 -0.79 -1.52
CA SER A 98 5.69 -2.12 -1.32
C SER A 98 5.39 -2.84 -2.63
N GLU A 99 6.17 -3.87 -2.92
CA GLU A 99 5.87 -4.85 -3.96
C GLU A 99 4.51 -5.54 -3.72
N HIS A 100 4.20 -5.86 -2.47
CA HIS A 100 2.95 -6.53 -2.08
C HIS A 100 1.72 -5.69 -2.38
N MET A 101 1.81 -4.38 -2.16
CA MET A 101 0.73 -3.44 -2.48
C MET A 101 0.51 -3.36 -3.99
N LEU A 102 1.59 -3.21 -4.77
CA LEU A 102 1.50 -3.16 -6.23
C LEU A 102 0.95 -4.44 -6.83
N LEU A 103 1.45 -5.61 -6.41
CA LEU A 103 0.94 -6.91 -6.84
C LEU A 103 -0.56 -7.08 -6.52
N ARG A 104 -1.04 -6.54 -5.41
CA ARG A 104 -2.45 -6.57 -5.07
C ARG A 104 -3.26 -5.66 -6.00
N ILE A 105 -2.80 -4.46 -6.32
CA ILE A 105 -3.43 -3.55 -7.28
C ILE A 105 -3.49 -4.21 -8.67
N GLN A 106 -2.38 -4.79 -9.14
CA GLN A 106 -2.34 -5.57 -10.38
C GLN A 106 -3.38 -6.70 -10.40
N SER A 107 -3.51 -7.43 -9.28
CA SER A 107 -4.54 -8.49 -9.14
C SER A 107 -5.97 -7.94 -9.22
N HIS A 108 -6.23 -6.72 -8.72
CA HIS A 108 -7.54 -6.08 -8.86
C HIS A 108 -7.81 -5.65 -10.30
N ILE A 109 -6.80 -5.19 -11.05
CA ILE A 109 -6.91 -4.88 -12.48
C ILE A 109 -7.22 -6.16 -13.27
N ALA A 110 -6.42 -7.21 -13.10
CA ALA A 110 -6.56 -8.48 -13.81
C ALA A 110 -7.94 -9.13 -13.61
N ARG A 111 -8.59 -8.87 -12.47
CA ARG A 111 -9.97 -9.34 -12.19
C ARG A 111 -11.06 -8.38 -12.68
N GLY A 112 -10.69 -7.29 -13.32
CA GLY A 112 -11.63 -6.25 -13.76
C GLY A 112 -12.30 -5.46 -12.63
N ALA A 113 -11.76 -5.53 -11.42
CA ALA A 113 -12.29 -4.81 -10.25
C ALA A 113 -12.00 -3.30 -10.30
N ILE A 114 -10.91 -2.92 -10.94
CA ILE A 114 -10.53 -1.55 -11.29
C ILE A 114 -9.98 -1.56 -12.73
N LYS A 115 -10.02 -0.44 -13.42
CA LYS A 115 -9.54 -0.34 -14.80
C LYS A 115 -8.06 -0.02 -14.85
N ALA A 116 -7.32 -0.63 -15.79
CA ALA A 116 -5.91 -0.33 -16.01
C ALA A 116 -5.68 1.13 -16.41
N GLU A 117 -6.58 1.71 -17.22
CA GLU A 117 -6.49 3.11 -17.67
C GLU A 117 -6.57 4.15 -16.55
N ASP A 118 -7.17 3.79 -15.40
CA ASP A 118 -7.32 4.65 -14.22
C ASP A 118 -6.13 4.54 -13.25
N VAL A 119 -5.19 3.62 -13.51
CA VAL A 119 -3.99 3.43 -12.68
C VAL A 119 -2.76 3.92 -13.42
N ASN A 120 -2.05 4.87 -12.81
CA ASN A 120 -0.79 5.37 -13.33
C ASN A 120 0.33 5.05 -12.34
N VAL A 121 1.33 4.34 -12.79
CA VAL A 121 2.53 4.05 -12.03
C VAL A 121 3.69 4.87 -12.56
N PHE A 122 4.38 5.56 -11.66
CA PHE A 122 5.55 6.36 -11.98
C PHE A 122 6.73 5.89 -11.14
N TYR A 123 7.82 5.58 -11.79
CA TYR A 123 9.09 5.33 -11.13
C TYR A 123 9.94 6.60 -11.16
N ILE A 124 10.44 7.00 -10.01
CA ILE A 124 11.30 8.17 -9.86
C ILE A 124 12.74 7.67 -9.69
N ASP A 125 13.60 7.97 -10.65
CA ASP A 125 15.01 7.59 -10.64
C ASP A 125 15.84 8.66 -9.93
N PRO A 126 16.37 8.38 -8.71
CA PRO A 126 17.20 9.33 -7.98
C PRO A 126 18.57 9.53 -8.61
N ALA A 127 19.02 8.62 -9.48
CA ALA A 127 20.33 8.65 -10.10
C ALA A 127 20.39 9.47 -11.39
N GLY A 128 19.37 10.22 -11.75
CA GLY A 128 19.23 11.04 -12.94
C GLY A 128 20.42 11.97 -13.21
N LYS A 129 21.58 11.39 -13.49
CA LYS A 129 22.77 12.13 -13.93
C LYS A 129 22.60 12.57 -15.37
N ARG A 130 22.42 13.90 -15.57
CA ARG A 130 22.56 14.62 -16.82
C ARG A 130 21.85 14.01 -18.04
N LYS A 131 20.63 14.49 -18.33
CA LYS A 131 19.83 14.23 -19.55
C LYS A 131 18.96 12.97 -19.62
N LYS A 132 18.80 12.18 -18.57
CA LYS A 132 17.77 11.11 -18.54
C LYS A 132 16.51 11.61 -17.82
N LYS A 133 15.34 11.14 -18.27
CA LYS A 133 14.08 11.36 -17.58
C LYS A 133 14.21 10.87 -16.12
N MET A 134 13.94 11.74 -15.17
CA MET A 134 13.90 11.37 -13.74
C MET A 134 12.62 10.61 -13.40
N ILE A 135 11.57 10.72 -14.21
CA ILE A 135 10.27 10.12 -14.00
C ILE A 135 9.97 9.20 -15.18
N HIS A 136 9.71 7.94 -14.90
CA HIS A 136 9.34 6.93 -15.87
C HIS A 136 7.90 6.48 -15.58
N LYS A 137 7.01 6.63 -16.56
CA LYS A 137 5.68 6.04 -16.46
C LYS A 137 5.80 4.57 -16.84
N ILE A 138 5.34 3.68 -15.96
CA ILE A 138 5.28 2.24 -16.18
C ILE A 138 3.83 1.88 -16.53
N PRO A 139 3.52 1.57 -17.77
CA PRO A 139 2.15 1.21 -18.15
C PRO A 139 1.77 -0.18 -17.64
N ILE A 140 0.49 -0.32 -17.27
CA ILE A 140 -0.11 -1.59 -16.82
C ILE A 140 -1.15 -2.01 -17.87
N GLY A 141 -1.13 -3.28 -18.28
CA GLY A 141 -2.11 -3.88 -19.15
C GLY A 141 -3.42 -4.24 -18.45
N GLU A 142 -4.45 -4.54 -19.19
CA GLU A 142 -5.75 -5.00 -18.67
C GLU A 142 -5.64 -6.35 -17.94
N ASP A 143 -4.62 -7.13 -18.25
CA ASP A 143 -4.25 -8.37 -17.57
C ASP A 143 -3.54 -8.14 -16.22
N GLY A 144 -3.30 -6.87 -15.87
CA GLY A 144 -2.63 -6.46 -14.64
C GLY A 144 -1.12 -6.53 -14.70
N TYR A 145 -0.51 -6.95 -15.80
CA TYR A 145 0.94 -6.98 -15.92
C TYR A 145 1.51 -5.63 -16.35
N PHE A 146 2.73 -5.34 -15.89
CA PHE A 146 3.48 -4.21 -16.42
C PHE A 146 3.89 -4.49 -17.87
N MET A 147 3.71 -3.52 -18.74
CA MET A 147 4.00 -3.64 -20.18
C MET A 147 5.46 -3.34 -20.52
N GLU A 148 6.22 -2.83 -19.58
CA GLU A 148 7.64 -2.53 -19.71
C GLU A 148 8.41 -3.06 -18.51
N ASP A 149 9.69 -3.39 -18.73
CA ASP A 149 10.58 -3.79 -17.66
C ASP A 149 10.82 -2.63 -16.68
N TRP A 150 10.91 -2.96 -15.42
CA TRP A 150 11.28 -2.00 -14.39
C TRP A 150 12.72 -1.52 -14.57
N PRO A 151 12.98 -0.24 -14.31
CA PRO A 151 14.35 0.24 -14.20
C PRO A 151 15.13 -0.58 -13.17
N LYS A 152 16.41 -0.88 -13.47
CA LYS A 152 17.27 -1.67 -12.57
C LYS A 152 17.30 -1.10 -11.16
N GLY A 153 17.17 -1.98 -10.17
CA GLY A 153 17.30 -1.64 -8.74
C GLY A 153 15.96 -1.45 -8.00
N PHE A 154 14.83 -1.87 -8.59
CA PHE A 154 13.57 -1.88 -7.87
C PHE A 154 13.02 -3.29 -7.84
N PHE A 155 12.18 -3.88 -8.42
CA PHE A 155 11.67 -5.26 -8.29
C PHE A 155 12.54 -6.39 -8.91
N PRO A 156 13.48 -6.15 -9.83
CA PRO A 156 14.26 -7.23 -10.45
C PRO A 156 15.10 -8.04 -9.46
N GLU A 157 15.51 -7.45 -8.33
CA GLU A 157 16.40 -8.09 -7.37
C GLU A 157 15.83 -9.40 -6.81
N ARG A 158 14.52 -9.44 -6.52
CA ARG A 158 13.87 -10.66 -6.02
C ARG A 158 13.81 -11.76 -7.08
N LEU A 159 13.52 -11.40 -8.32
CA LEU A 159 13.50 -12.34 -9.43
C LEU A 159 14.91 -12.86 -9.72
N GLU A 160 15.91 -11.96 -9.77
CA GLU A 160 17.32 -12.32 -9.94
C GLU A 160 17.82 -13.25 -8.83
N GLU A 161 17.45 -12.98 -7.56
CA GLU A 161 17.80 -13.88 -6.45
C GLU A 161 17.07 -15.23 -6.54
N ALA A 162 15.81 -15.24 -6.93
CA ALA A 162 15.07 -16.48 -7.16
C ALA A 162 15.69 -17.30 -8.30
N GLU A 163 16.11 -16.67 -9.39
CA GLU A 163 16.82 -17.32 -10.50
C GLU A 163 18.18 -17.86 -10.07
N ARG A 164 18.93 -17.11 -9.27
CA ARG A 164 20.21 -17.56 -8.69
C ARG A 164 20.00 -18.80 -7.81
N LEU A 165 18.98 -18.78 -6.93
CA LEU A 165 18.63 -19.91 -6.08
C LEU A 165 18.19 -21.13 -6.89
N ALA A 166 17.49 -20.93 -8.00
CA ALA A 166 17.06 -21.99 -8.89
C ALA A 166 18.18 -22.51 -9.80
N GLY A 167 19.40 -21.94 -9.74
CA GLY A 167 20.52 -22.31 -10.61
C GLY A 167 20.32 -21.96 -12.08
N LEU A 168 19.36 -21.06 -12.38
CA LEU A 168 19.02 -20.62 -13.73
C LEU A 168 19.86 -19.41 -14.16
N SER A 169 20.53 -18.75 -13.24
CA SER A 169 21.46 -17.65 -13.52
C SER A 169 22.81 -18.22 -13.91
N THR A 170 22.89 -18.77 -15.10
CA THR A 170 24.15 -19.15 -15.72
C THR A 170 24.50 -18.17 -16.81
N MET A 171 25.69 -17.62 -16.67
CA MET A 171 26.48 -17.07 -17.74
C MET A 171 25.95 -15.85 -18.51
N LYS A 172 26.34 -14.72 -18.03
CA LYS A 172 26.80 -13.65 -18.94
C LYS A 172 28.08 -13.02 -18.44
#